data_fa226fdd81553e05cf3aa4c01e66e003
#
_entry.id   fa226fdd81553e05cf3aa4c01e66e003
#
_cell.length_a   1.000
_cell.length_b   1.000
_cell.length_c   1.000
_cell.angle_alpha   90.00
_cell.angle_beta   90.00
_cell.angle_gamma   90.00
#
_symmetry.space_group_name_H-M   'P 1'
#
loop_
_entity.id
_entity.type
_entity.pdbx_description
1 polymer ?
#
loop_
_entity_poly.entity_id
_entity_poly.type
_entity_poly.pdbx_seq_one_letter_code
_entity_poly.pdbx_strand_id
1 'polypeptide(L)'
;MRVLDRLAVIFLGGCVGGYTRYAVTQVWSTPTYGFPWPTFTVNVIGAFVLGVIVVVATERERSQRLRLLIGTGFCGALTTFGSVVVAVDELLAHHHITTAVVYLLLTTVAALLATVTAVTSTRRVVARW
;
A
#
# COMPACT_ATOMS: atom_id res chain seq x y z
N MET A 1 10.90 11.83 20.59
CA MET A 1 11.86 11.27 19.57
C MET A 1 12.59 12.43 18.90
N ARG A 2 13.91 12.33 18.77
CA ARG A 2 14.72 13.26 17.96
C ARG A 2 14.41 13.05 16.48
N VAL A 3 14.72 14.03 15.64
CA VAL A 3 14.47 13.95 14.18
C VAL A 3 15.17 12.74 13.56
N LEU A 4 16.41 12.49 13.93
CA LEU A 4 17.20 11.35 13.44
C LEU A 4 16.55 10.00 13.79
N ASP A 5 15.99 9.86 15.01
CA ASP A 5 15.31 8.62 15.39
C ASP A 5 14.06 8.37 14.55
N ARG A 6 13.33 9.44 14.19
CA ARG A 6 12.15 9.34 13.30
C ARG A 6 12.55 8.90 11.89
N LEU A 7 13.58 9.52 11.35
CA LEU A 7 14.10 9.20 10.02
C LEU A 7 14.61 7.75 9.96
N ALA A 8 15.35 7.29 10.97
CA ALA A 8 15.84 5.92 11.06
C ALA A 8 14.70 4.90 11.09
N VAL A 9 13.65 5.17 11.87
CA VAL A 9 12.47 4.29 11.95
C VAL A 9 11.73 4.21 10.61
N ILE A 10 11.52 5.35 9.94
CA ILE A 10 10.89 5.40 8.61
C ILE A 10 11.76 4.66 7.58
N PHE A 11 13.07 4.88 7.60
CA PHE A 11 14.01 4.24 6.70
C PHE A 11 13.98 2.70 6.84
N LEU A 12 14.04 2.19 8.07
CA LEU A 12 13.96 0.75 8.32
C LEU A 12 12.64 0.14 7.82
N GLY A 13 11.50 0.79 8.14
CA GLY A 13 10.21 0.38 7.61
C GLY A 13 10.16 0.41 6.09
N GLY A 14 10.73 1.47 5.48
CA GLY A 14 10.82 1.64 4.04
C GLY A 14 11.64 0.55 3.35
N CYS A 15 12.79 0.17 3.93
CA CYS A 15 13.61 -0.94 3.42
C CYS A 15 12.82 -2.26 3.38
N VAL A 16 12.11 -2.58 4.46
CA VAL A 16 11.30 -3.81 4.52
C VAL A 16 10.12 -3.74 3.54
N GLY A 17 9.40 -2.62 3.49
CA GLY A 17 8.27 -2.45 2.57
C GLY A 17 8.67 -2.51 1.10
N GLY A 18 9.76 -1.81 0.74
CA GLY A 18 10.30 -1.82 -0.63
C GLY A 18 10.83 -3.20 -1.04
N TYR A 19 11.52 -3.90 -0.13
CA TYR A 19 11.98 -5.27 -0.38
C TYR A 19 10.79 -6.23 -0.55
N THR A 20 9.76 -6.12 0.30
CA THR A 20 8.55 -6.95 0.18
C THR A 20 7.88 -6.74 -1.17
N ARG A 21 7.70 -5.50 -1.61
CA ARG A 21 7.16 -5.19 -2.95
C ARG A 21 8.02 -5.82 -4.05
N TYR A 22 9.34 -5.62 -4.00
CA TYR A 22 10.26 -6.20 -4.97
C TYR A 22 10.13 -7.73 -5.01
N ALA A 23 10.15 -8.41 -3.86
CA ALA A 23 10.03 -9.85 -3.77
C ALA A 23 8.71 -10.37 -4.37
N VAL A 24 7.58 -9.69 -4.07
CA VAL A 24 6.27 -10.07 -4.63
C VAL A 24 6.27 -9.95 -6.15
N THR A 25 6.84 -8.88 -6.71
CA THR A 25 6.90 -8.70 -8.17
C THR A 25 7.88 -9.65 -8.86
N GLN A 26 8.88 -10.19 -8.15
CA GLN A 26 9.79 -11.20 -8.72
C GLN A 26 9.19 -12.61 -8.70
N VAL A 27 8.49 -12.96 -7.61
CA VAL A 27 7.90 -14.30 -7.46
C VAL A 27 6.60 -14.46 -8.25
N TRP A 28 5.86 -13.38 -8.40
CA TRP A 28 4.57 -13.38 -9.09
C TRP A 28 4.67 -12.62 -10.41
N SER A 29 4.92 -13.33 -11.47
CA SER A 29 5.03 -12.74 -12.81
C SER A 29 3.64 -12.31 -13.34
N THR A 30 3.62 -11.14 -13.98
CA THR A 30 2.46 -10.68 -14.75
C THR A 30 2.56 -11.24 -16.18
N PRO A 31 1.49 -11.82 -16.75
CA PRO A 31 1.47 -12.17 -18.17
C PRO A 31 1.73 -10.93 -19.03
N THR A 32 2.40 -11.10 -20.16
CA THR A 32 2.68 -10.01 -21.09
C THR A 32 1.38 -9.29 -21.47
N TYR A 33 1.32 -7.99 -21.19
CA TYR A 33 0.12 -7.14 -21.35
C TYR A 33 -1.13 -7.60 -20.61
N GLY A 34 -0.97 -8.46 -19.60
CA GLY A 34 -2.01 -8.87 -18.67
C GLY A 34 -2.27 -7.86 -17.56
N PHE A 35 -3.28 -8.14 -16.74
CA PHE A 35 -3.59 -7.33 -15.55
C PHE A 35 -2.44 -7.44 -14.53
N PRO A 36 -1.89 -6.30 -14.03
CA PRO A 36 -0.74 -6.29 -13.12
C PRO A 36 -1.10 -6.70 -11.67
N TRP A 37 -1.47 -7.97 -11.47
CA TRP A 37 -1.91 -8.52 -10.19
C TRP A 37 -0.96 -8.28 -9.01
N PRO A 38 0.38 -8.42 -9.16
CA PRO A 38 1.29 -8.17 -8.04
C PRO A 38 1.20 -6.74 -7.51
N THR A 39 1.25 -5.74 -8.40
CA THR A 39 1.15 -4.32 -8.04
C THR A 39 -0.23 -3.99 -7.48
N PHE A 40 -1.30 -4.52 -8.05
CA PHE A 40 -2.65 -4.38 -7.52
C PHE A 40 -2.74 -4.89 -6.08
N THR A 41 -2.25 -6.10 -5.84
CA THR A 41 -2.34 -6.76 -4.53
C THR A 41 -1.56 -6.02 -3.44
N VAL A 42 -0.32 -5.60 -3.71
CA VAL A 42 0.48 -4.88 -2.72
C VAL A 42 -0.13 -3.50 -2.40
N ASN A 43 -0.74 -2.85 -3.38
CA ASN A 43 -1.41 -1.57 -3.15
C ASN A 43 -2.68 -1.73 -2.30
N VAL A 44 -3.52 -2.73 -2.56
CA VAL A 44 -4.74 -2.99 -1.79
C VAL A 44 -4.41 -3.42 -0.36
N ILE A 45 -3.48 -4.37 -0.19
CA ILE A 45 -3.04 -4.81 1.14
C ILE A 45 -2.38 -3.66 1.91
N GLY A 46 -1.50 -2.91 1.28
CA GLY A 46 -0.83 -1.77 1.91
C GLY A 46 -1.81 -0.68 2.34
N ALA A 47 -2.83 -0.39 1.52
CA ALA A 47 -3.90 0.55 1.85
C ALA A 47 -4.73 0.06 3.05
N PHE A 48 -5.06 -1.23 3.11
CA PHE A 48 -5.76 -1.82 4.25
C PHE A 48 -4.93 -1.73 5.54
N VAL A 49 -3.67 -2.16 5.51
CA VAL A 49 -2.75 -2.11 6.67
C VAL A 49 -2.58 -0.68 7.15
N LEU A 50 -2.41 0.28 6.23
CA LEU A 50 -2.30 1.69 6.57
C LEU A 50 -3.56 2.19 7.29
N GLY A 51 -4.76 1.83 6.83
CA GLY A 51 -6.04 2.16 7.47
C GLY A 51 -6.12 1.64 8.90
N VAL A 52 -5.71 0.39 9.15
CA VAL A 52 -5.64 -0.19 10.50
C VAL A 52 -4.66 0.59 11.39
N ILE A 53 -3.45 0.82 10.91
CA ILE A 53 -2.39 1.49 11.68
C ILE A 53 -2.77 2.93 12.05
N VAL A 54 -3.40 3.67 11.14
CA VAL A 54 -3.86 5.03 11.41
C VAL A 54 -4.83 5.04 12.57
N VAL A 55 -5.83 4.16 12.61
CA VAL A 55 -6.81 4.09 13.70
C VAL A 55 -6.14 3.68 15.02
N VAL A 56 -5.39 2.58 15.02
CA VAL A 56 -4.72 2.08 16.23
C VAL A 56 -3.77 3.10 16.84
N ALA A 57 -3.02 3.80 15.98
CA ALA A 57 -2.05 4.81 16.44
C ALA A 57 -2.73 6.09 16.95
N THR A 58 -3.93 6.43 16.46
CA THR A 58 -4.65 7.64 16.87
C THR A 58 -5.48 7.40 18.13
N GLU A 59 -6.25 6.31 18.17
CA GLU A 59 -7.23 6.09 19.24
C GLU A 59 -6.63 5.47 20.52
N ARG A 60 -5.46 4.85 20.44
CA ARG A 60 -4.80 4.24 21.60
C ARG A 60 -3.55 4.97 22.07
N GLU A 61 -3.28 6.17 21.56
CA GLU A 61 -2.04 6.93 21.85
C GLU A 61 -0.76 6.07 21.73
N ARG A 62 -0.86 4.96 21.01
CA ARG A 62 0.24 4.04 20.86
C ARG A 62 1.33 4.63 19.98
N SER A 63 2.49 4.41 20.47
CA SER A 63 3.81 4.72 19.95
C SER A 63 3.84 5.38 18.57
N GLN A 64 4.17 6.66 18.52
CA GLN A 64 4.54 7.40 17.30
C GLN A 64 5.51 6.57 16.42
N ARG A 65 6.35 5.73 17.05
CA ARG A 65 7.26 4.81 16.35
C ARG A 65 6.53 3.82 15.47
N LEU A 66 5.45 3.20 15.96
CA LEU A 66 4.67 2.22 15.18
C LEU A 66 4.04 2.85 13.94
N ARG A 67 3.48 4.05 14.10
CA ARG A 67 2.92 4.81 12.97
C ARG A 67 3.98 5.17 11.93
N LEU A 68 5.17 5.58 12.38
CA LEU A 68 6.27 5.93 11.47
C LEU A 68 6.87 4.68 10.81
N LEU A 69 7.06 3.58 11.55
CA LEU A 69 7.64 2.34 11.04
C LEU A 69 6.73 1.67 10.02
N ILE A 70 5.48 1.38 10.42
CA ILE A 70 4.55 0.59 9.59
C ILE A 70 3.77 1.50 8.64
N GLY A 71 3.21 2.60 9.14
CA GLY A 71 2.40 3.48 8.29
C GLY A 71 3.26 4.21 7.25
N THR A 72 4.17 5.08 7.71
CA THR A 72 4.95 5.93 6.81
C THR A 72 6.07 5.14 6.11
N GLY A 73 6.82 4.32 6.85
CA GLY A 73 7.95 3.55 6.29
C GLY A 73 7.46 2.38 5.45
N PHE A 74 6.94 1.34 6.09
CA PHE A 74 6.58 0.08 5.42
C PHE A 74 5.49 0.27 4.36
N CYS A 75 4.30 0.77 4.72
CA CYS A 75 3.21 0.94 3.76
C CYS A 75 3.56 1.98 2.68
N GLY A 76 4.25 3.06 3.04
CA GLY A 76 4.67 4.08 2.07
C GLY A 76 5.65 3.56 1.01
N ALA A 77 6.50 2.57 1.34
CA ALA A 77 7.39 1.93 0.38
C ALA A 77 6.77 0.69 -0.30
N LEU A 78 5.85 0.00 0.37
CA LEU A 78 5.13 -1.15 -0.17
C LEU A 78 4.18 -0.73 -1.30
N THR A 79 3.37 0.32 -1.06
CA THR A 79 2.43 0.84 -2.06
C THR A 79 3.14 1.74 -3.07
N THR A 80 2.66 1.76 -4.31
CA THR A 80 3.28 2.55 -5.37
C THR A 80 2.26 2.99 -6.42
N PHE A 81 2.13 4.30 -6.58
CA PHE A 81 1.38 4.87 -7.68
C PHE A 81 2.22 4.93 -8.97
N GLY A 82 3.53 5.13 -8.84
CA GLY A 82 4.45 5.14 -9.97
C GLY A 82 4.41 3.84 -10.79
N SER A 83 4.41 2.67 -10.14
CA SER A 83 4.29 1.39 -10.85
C SER A 83 2.92 1.20 -11.50
N VAL A 84 1.85 1.79 -10.94
CA VAL A 84 0.53 1.81 -11.59
C VAL A 84 0.57 2.60 -12.89
N VAL A 85 1.17 3.80 -12.85
CA VAL A 85 1.29 4.67 -14.03
C VAL A 85 2.15 4.01 -15.12
N VAL A 86 3.29 3.42 -14.76
CA VAL A 86 4.15 2.71 -15.73
C VAL A 86 3.40 1.54 -16.38
N ALA A 87 2.68 0.74 -15.59
CA ALA A 87 1.91 -0.38 -16.14
C ALA A 87 0.76 0.09 -17.07
N VAL A 88 0.10 1.18 -16.72
CA VAL A 88 -0.94 1.79 -17.58
C VAL A 88 -0.31 2.30 -18.89
N ASP A 89 0.81 3.00 -18.82
CA ASP A 89 1.52 3.52 -19.99
C ASP A 89 1.95 2.38 -20.94
N GLU A 90 2.52 1.32 -20.38
CA GLU A 90 2.91 0.13 -21.16
C GLU A 90 1.72 -0.55 -21.83
N LEU A 91 0.60 -0.71 -21.13
CA LEU A 91 -0.62 -1.28 -21.69
C LEU A 91 -1.19 -0.40 -22.81
N LEU A 92 -1.18 0.92 -22.65
CA LEU A 92 -1.65 1.86 -23.68
C LEU A 92 -0.73 1.86 -24.92
N ALA A 93 0.58 1.84 -24.73
CA ALA A 93 1.56 1.77 -25.82
C ALA A 93 1.39 0.53 -26.70
N HIS A 94 0.87 -0.57 -26.14
CA HIS A 94 0.60 -1.81 -26.85
C HIS A 94 -0.89 -2.01 -27.22
N HIS A 95 -1.67 -0.94 -27.22
CA HIS A 95 -3.10 -0.93 -27.58
C HIS A 95 -4.03 -1.77 -26.67
N HIS A 96 -3.60 -2.10 -25.45
CA HIS A 96 -4.44 -2.79 -24.44
C HIS A 96 -5.26 -1.80 -23.60
N ILE A 97 -5.99 -0.90 -24.24
CA ILE A 97 -6.69 0.22 -23.62
C ILE A 97 -7.68 -0.23 -22.55
N THR A 98 -8.47 -1.28 -22.84
CA THR A 98 -9.46 -1.79 -21.88
C THR A 98 -8.80 -2.27 -20.60
N THR A 99 -7.72 -3.04 -20.70
CA THR A 99 -6.96 -3.53 -19.53
C THR A 99 -6.37 -2.37 -18.73
N ALA A 100 -5.82 -1.36 -19.40
CA ALA A 100 -5.24 -0.17 -18.77
C ALA A 100 -6.30 0.60 -17.96
N VAL A 101 -7.47 0.86 -18.54
CA VAL A 101 -8.56 1.60 -17.89
C VAL A 101 -9.12 0.80 -16.70
N VAL A 102 -9.41 -0.49 -16.91
CA VAL A 102 -9.92 -1.38 -15.86
C VAL A 102 -8.91 -1.47 -14.71
N TYR A 103 -7.62 -1.64 -15.02
CA TYR A 103 -6.57 -1.71 -13.99
C TYR A 103 -6.49 -0.42 -13.16
N LEU A 104 -6.46 0.74 -13.78
CA LEU A 104 -6.39 2.03 -13.10
C LEU A 104 -7.60 2.25 -12.18
N LEU A 105 -8.80 2.05 -12.71
CA LEU A 105 -10.04 2.24 -11.95
C LEU A 105 -10.16 1.22 -10.82
N LEU A 106 -9.93 -0.07 -11.11
CA LEU A 106 -10.06 -1.13 -10.12
C LEU A 106 -9.04 -0.97 -8.99
N THR A 107 -7.78 -0.65 -9.30
CA THR A 107 -6.75 -0.41 -8.29
C THR A 107 -7.12 0.75 -7.37
N THR A 108 -7.57 1.87 -7.95
CA THR A 108 -7.96 3.05 -7.17
C THR A 108 -9.17 2.76 -6.27
N VAL A 109 -10.23 2.19 -6.85
CA VAL A 109 -11.46 1.88 -6.08
C VAL A 109 -11.19 0.82 -5.02
N ALA A 110 -10.47 -0.25 -5.34
CA ALA A 110 -10.16 -1.30 -4.38
C ALA A 110 -9.30 -0.80 -3.21
N ALA A 111 -8.29 0.05 -3.47
CA ALA A 111 -7.47 0.66 -2.42
C ALA A 111 -8.29 1.58 -1.51
N LEU A 112 -9.19 2.39 -2.07
CA LEU A 112 -10.10 3.24 -1.30
C LEU A 112 -11.04 2.40 -0.42
N LEU A 113 -11.68 1.37 -1.00
CA LEU A 113 -12.57 0.46 -0.25
C LEU A 113 -11.81 -0.29 0.84
N ALA A 114 -10.60 -0.76 0.57
CA ALA A 114 -9.73 -1.41 1.56
C ALA A 114 -9.43 -0.46 2.73
N THR A 115 -9.08 0.79 2.46
CA THR A 115 -8.83 1.81 3.49
C THR A 115 -10.09 2.09 4.32
N VAL A 116 -11.23 2.34 3.68
CA VAL A 116 -12.50 2.62 4.38
C VAL A 116 -12.92 1.44 5.25
N THR A 117 -12.83 0.22 4.71
CA THR A 117 -13.15 -1.01 5.44
C THR A 117 -12.23 -1.20 6.64
N ALA A 118 -10.92 -0.99 6.46
CA ALA A 118 -9.93 -1.09 7.54
C ALA A 118 -10.23 -0.08 8.65
N VAL A 119 -10.44 1.19 8.30
CA VAL A 119 -10.73 2.26 9.26
C VAL A 119 -12.03 1.98 10.03
N THR A 120 -13.12 1.67 9.33
CA THR A 120 -14.43 1.45 9.96
C THR A 120 -14.44 0.20 10.84
N SER A 121 -13.85 -0.89 10.38
CA SER A 121 -13.76 -2.14 11.15
C SER A 121 -12.88 -1.98 12.38
N THR A 122 -11.71 -1.37 12.24
CA THR A 122 -10.78 -1.16 13.35
C THR A 122 -11.37 -0.24 14.41
N ARG A 123 -12.04 0.86 14.03
CA ARG A 123 -12.75 1.73 14.98
C ARG A 123 -13.81 0.98 15.79
N ARG A 124 -14.60 0.13 15.13
CA ARG A 124 -15.62 -0.68 15.85
C ARG A 124 -15.00 -1.64 16.86
N VAL A 125 -13.85 -2.22 16.53
CA VAL A 125 -13.11 -3.11 17.44
C VAL A 125 -12.53 -2.33 18.61
N VAL A 126 -11.86 -1.21 18.33
CA VAL A 126 -11.22 -0.38 19.38
C VAL A 126 -12.24 0.24 20.31
N ALA A 127 -13.41 0.65 19.82
CA ALA A 127 -14.50 1.21 20.63
C ALA A 127 -15.15 0.22 21.62
N ARG A 128 -14.91 -1.09 21.46
CA ARG A 128 -15.46 -2.13 22.35
C ARG A 128 -14.53 -2.50 23.52
N TRP A 129 -13.32 -1.95 23.55
CA TRP A 129 -12.29 -2.18 24.57
C TRP A 129 -11.98 -0.92 25.38
#